data_875a085134f6bf40e1990c74d2c1fbfc
#
_entry.id   875a085134f6bf40e1990c74d2c1fbfc
#
_cell.length_a   1.000
_cell.length_b   1.000
_cell.length_c   1.000
_cell.angle_alpha   90.00
_cell.angle_beta   90.00
_cell.angle_gamma   90.00
#
_symmetry.space_group_name_H-M   'P 1'
#
loop_
_entity.id
_entity.type
_entity.pdbx_description
1 polymer ?
#
loop_
_entity_poly.entity_id
_entity_poly.type
_entity_poly.pdbx_seq_one_letter_code
_entity_poly.pdbx_strand_id
1 'polypeptide(L)'
;LADAKQYGVAQPSYLLLNDGTGNFTQANASVINLQNLGMVTSSAFADLNADGWDDLVVAGEWMSVKIFLNNKGVFRSTDLPATTGLWQSVQVMDFNGDGKQDILAGNWGHNTKLWAGKNGPCKLYVKDFDNNGSVEQILCYTINGNEYTFLAKDELERPLPVLKKSYLKYSEVAGKTVQYMFYNLFKDYTELKAEVLGNAVFLGDGKGGFNRMDLPDEYQLAPLFAFLPYRYQNKPAVFTGGNFYGVIPYEGRYDALLPGSLQMTQTNIQVTDQLPEIEGEVRDLKWIKTNGGNVMVMARNNAPLLFFKRAD
;
A
#
# COMPACT_ATOMS: atom_id res chain seq x y z
N LEU A 1 12.31 -1.07 5.03
CA LEU A 1 12.51 -1.27 6.48
C LEU A 1 13.99 -1.41 6.76
N ALA A 2 14.53 -0.57 7.65
CA ALA A 2 15.92 -0.70 8.09
C ALA A 2 16.15 -1.99 8.90
N ASP A 3 15.11 -2.50 9.55
CA ASP A 3 15.11 -3.76 10.30
C ASP A 3 13.77 -4.48 10.11
N ALA A 4 13.81 -5.66 9.48
CA ALA A 4 12.62 -6.49 9.26
C ALA A 4 11.96 -6.94 10.58
N LYS A 5 12.72 -7.01 11.68
CA LYS A 5 12.21 -7.31 13.01
C LYS A 5 11.32 -6.23 13.60
N GLN A 6 11.30 -5.04 12.98
CA GLN A 6 10.43 -3.93 13.37
C GLN A 6 9.18 -3.81 12.49
N TYR A 7 8.89 -4.81 11.64
CA TYR A 7 7.67 -4.79 10.84
C TYR A 7 6.43 -4.75 11.74
N GLY A 8 5.49 -3.84 11.43
CA GLY A 8 4.33 -3.58 12.26
C GLY A 8 4.55 -2.54 13.38
N VAL A 9 5.79 -2.08 13.60
CA VAL A 9 6.07 -0.99 14.53
C VAL A 9 6.16 0.32 13.77
N ALA A 10 5.25 1.25 14.08
CA ALA A 10 5.24 2.56 13.44
C ALA A 10 6.56 3.30 13.67
N GLN A 11 7.15 3.82 12.60
CA GLN A 11 8.34 4.65 12.66
C GLN A 11 7.98 6.12 12.49
N PRO A 12 8.72 7.07 13.09
CA PRO A 12 8.46 8.49 12.90
C PRO A 12 8.69 8.90 11.44
N SER A 13 7.78 9.70 10.91
CA SER A 13 7.92 10.35 9.61
C SER A 13 8.24 11.83 9.82
N TYR A 14 8.91 12.46 8.84
CA TYR A 14 9.39 13.83 8.95
C TYR A 14 8.97 14.65 7.72
N LEU A 15 8.53 15.88 7.96
CA LEU A 15 8.41 16.92 6.93
C LEU A 15 9.62 17.84 7.04
N LEU A 16 10.34 17.99 5.95
CA LEU A 16 11.49 18.88 5.84
C LEU A 16 11.10 20.13 5.04
N LEU A 17 11.35 21.29 5.60
CA LEU A 17 11.12 22.59 4.99
C LEU A 17 12.41 23.07 4.34
N ASN A 18 12.38 23.35 3.04
CA ASN A 18 13.50 23.95 2.29
C ASN A 18 13.47 25.47 2.44
N ASP A 19 14.60 26.09 2.77
CA ASP A 19 14.75 27.55 2.85
C ASP A 19 14.95 28.22 1.47
N GLY A 20 14.90 27.44 0.39
CA GLY A 20 15.16 27.93 -0.99
C GLY A 20 16.64 28.00 -1.38
N THR A 21 17.55 27.75 -0.46
CA THR A 21 19.01 27.72 -0.72
C THR A 21 19.60 26.32 -0.65
N GLY A 22 18.75 25.31 -0.44
CA GLY A 22 19.14 23.90 -0.33
C GLY A 22 19.35 23.42 1.11
N ASN A 23 19.10 24.26 2.11
CA ASN A 23 19.08 23.84 3.51
C ASN A 23 17.68 23.38 3.91
N PHE A 24 17.62 22.32 4.72
CA PHE A 24 16.37 21.72 5.17
C PHE A 24 16.28 21.77 6.69
N THR A 25 15.12 22.19 7.19
CA THR A 25 14.78 22.14 8.60
C THR A 25 13.55 21.28 8.83
N GLN A 26 13.52 20.53 9.90
CA GLN A 26 12.36 19.72 10.25
C GLN A 26 11.20 20.61 10.72
N ALA A 27 10.03 20.41 10.14
CA ALA A 27 8.78 21.01 10.62
C ALA A 27 8.46 20.50 12.04
N ASN A 28 8.02 21.37 12.93
CA ASN A 28 7.65 20.96 14.27
C ASN A 28 6.21 20.41 14.32
N ALA A 29 5.87 19.75 15.42
CA ALA A 29 4.56 19.09 15.58
C ALA A 29 3.37 20.06 15.62
N SER A 30 3.58 21.36 15.82
CA SER A 30 2.50 22.37 15.73
C SER A 30 2.15 22.72 14.29
N VAL A 31 3.07 22.45 13.34
CA VAL A 31 2.84 22.57 11.90
C VAL A 31 2.18 21.31 11.36
N ILE A 32 2.75 20.15 11.64
CA ILE A 32 2.25 18.85 11.22
C ILE A 32 2.70 17.76 12.20
N ASN A 33 1.77 16.91 12.61
CA ASN A 33 2.13 15.76 13.45
C ASN A 33 2.18 14.48 12.60
N LEU A 34 3.39 14.00 12.35
CA LEU A 34 3.67 12.78 11.58
C LEU A 34 4.19 11.62 12.45
N GLN A 35 3.99 11.70 13.77
CA GLN A 35 4.39 10.65 14.68
C GLN A 35 3.38 9.49 14.68
N ASN A 36 3.89 8.27 14.66
CA ASN A 36 3.09 7.05 14.81
C ASN A 36 1.93 6.91 13.79
N LEU A 37 2.15 7.35 12.55
CA LEU A 37 1.11 7.25 11.50
C LEU A 37 0.77 5.81 11.13
N GLY A 38 1.69 4.90 11.26
CA GLY A 38 1.69 3.53 10.78
C GLY A 38 2.94 3.23 9.95
N MET A 39 2.87 2.24 9.10
CA MET A 39 3.96 1.86 8.19
C MET A 39 3.82 2.59 6.86
N VAL A 40 4.20 3.87 6.82
CA VAL A 40 4.09 4.71 5.63
C VAL A 40 4.94 4.14 4.48
N THR A 41 4.32 3.98 3.32
CA THR A 41 4.94 3.50 2.07
C THR A 41 5.01 4.55 1.00
N SER A 42 4.02 5.47 0.97
CA SER A 42 3.89 6.46 -0.09
C SER A 42 3.22 7.74 0.41
N SER A 43 3.56 8.85 -0.22
CA SER A 43 2.92 10.14 0.01
C SER A 43 2.88 10.99 -1.27
N ALA A 44 1.92 11.91 -1.34
CA ALA A 44 1.80 12.87 -2.44
C ALA A 44 1.30 14.22 -1.93
N PHE A 45 1.79 15.30 -2.53
CA PHE A 45 1.30 16.65 -2.29
C PHE A 45 0.40 17.11 -3.45
N ALA A 46 -0.74 17.71 -3.14
CA ALA A 46 -1.63 18.38 -4.11
C ALA A 46 -2.66 19.22 -3.37
N ASP A 47 -3.18 20.26 -4.02
CA ASP A 47 -4.29 21.05 -3.51
C ASP A 47 -5.61 20.27 -3.73
N LEU A 48 -6.08 19.59 -2.69
CA LEU A 48 -7.25 18.69 -2.72
C LEU A 48 -8.59 19.42 -2.56
N ASN A 49 -8.56 20.63 -2.01
CA ASN A 49 -9.74 21.40 -1.66
C ASN A 49 -9.87 22.71 -2.45
N ALA A 50 -8.96 22.96 -3.39
CA ALA A 50 -8.88 24.14 -4.25
C ALA A 50 -8.74 25.47 -3.48
N ASP A 51 -7.99 25.45 -2.35
CA ASP A 51 -7.73 26.65 -1.55
C ASP A 51 -6.38 27.34 -1.88
N GLY A 52 -5.59 26.74 -2.78
CA GLY A 52 -4.30 27.25 -3.25
C GLY A 52 -3.11 26.81 -2.39
N TRP A 53 -3.30 25.91 -1.42
CA TRP A 53 -2.24 25.32 -0.60
C TRP A 53 -2.15 23.81 -0.84
N ASP A 54 -0.97 23.30 -1.08
CA ASP A 54 -0.78 21.87 -1.24
C ASP A 54 -1.06 21.14 0.09
N ASP A 55 -2.00 20.22 0.04
CA ASP A 55 -2.32 19.24 1.07
C ASP A 55 -1.39 18.02 0.95
N LEU A 56 -1.35 17.16 1.96
CA LEU A 56 -0.54 15.94 1.95
C LEU A 56 -1.44 14.71 2.09
N VAL A 57 -1.33 13.79 1.14
CA VAL A 57 -1.88 12.43 1.22
C VAL A 57 -0.79 11.48 1.69
N VAL A 58 -1.10 10.62 2.66
CA VAL A 58 -0.19 9.59 3.17
C VAL A 58 -0.90 8.25 3.18
N ALA A 59 -0.25 7.22 2.65
CA ALA A 59 -0.72 5.85 2.69
C ALA A 59 0.39 4.89 3.14
N GLY A 60 -0.02 3.74 3.64
CA GLY A 60 0.91 2.73 4.10
C GLY A 60 0.23 1.44 4.53
N GLU A 61 1.03 0.49 4.99
CA GLU A 61 0.54 -0.78 5.45
C GLU A 61 -0.05 -0.68 6.86
N TRP A 62 -1.13 -1.42 7.10
CA TRP A 62 -1.83 -1.48 8.39
C TRP A 62 -2.40 -0.14 8.84
N MET A 63 -2.67 0.77 7.91
CA MET A 63 -3.21 2.09 8.22
C MET A 63 -4.26 2.52 7.18
N SER A 64 -5.10 3.48 7.57
CA SER A 64 -5.99 4.17 6.64
C SER A 64 -5.20 5.10 5.73
N VAL A 65 -5.76 5.43 4.57
CA VAL A 65 -5.29 6.58 3.79
C VAL A 65 -5.58 7.84 4.59
N LYS A 66 -4.55 8.63 4.89
CA LYS A 66 -4.64 9.87 5.67
C LYS A 66 -4.46 11.09 4.78
N ILE A 67 -5.27 12.09 5.05
CA ILE A 67 -5.19 13.40 4.40
C ILE A 67 -4.81 14.41 5.47
N PHE A 68 -3.87 15.26 5.16
CA PHE A 68 -3.47 16.40 5.96
C PHE A 68 -3.82 17.66 5.16
N LEU A 69 -4.95 18.28 5.47
CA LEU A 69 -5.35 19.54 4.85
C LEU A 69 -4.49 20.69 5.39
N ASN A 70 -3.91 21.43 4.47
CA ASN A 70 -2.98 22.52 4.74
C ASN A 70 -3.73 23.86 4.81
N ASN A 71 -3.86 24.41 5.99
CA ASN A 71 -4.37 25.75 6.15
C ASN A 71 -3.21 26.74 6.40
N LYS A 72 -2.69 27.32 5.31
CA LYS A 72 -1.63 28.35 5.35
C LYS A 72 -0.40 27.91 6.13
N GLY A 73 0.04 26.68 5.90
CA GLY A 73 1.23 26.12 6.52
C GLY A 73 0.97 25.32 7.81
N VAL A 74 -0.28 25.19 8.25
CA VAL A 74 -0.66 24.34 9.38
C VAL A 74 -1.57 23.21 8.90
N PHE A 75 -1.14 21.98 9.11
CA PHE A 75 -1.82 20.78 8.62
C PHE A 75 -2.78 20.20 9.66
N ARG A 76 -3.95 19.80 9.21
CA ARG A 76 -4.93 19.04 10.00
C ARG A 76 -5.20 17.69 9.37
N SER A 77 -4.96 16.62 10.12
CA SER A 77 -5.15 15.26 9.62
C SER A 77 -6.61 14.79 9.73
N THR A 78 -7.04 14.03 8.73
CA THR A 78 -8.25 13.23 8.77
C THR A 78 -7.98 11.89 8.08
N ASP A 79 -8.63 10.82 8.54
CA ASP A 79 -8.55 9.50 7.92
C ASP A 79 -9.68 9.36 6.90
N LEU A 80 -9.39 8.82 5.72
CA LEU A 80 -10.45 8.36 4.84
C LEU A 80 -11.14 7.15 5.50
N PRO A 81 -12.47 7.19 5.69
CA PRO A 81 -13.17 6.13 6.39
C PRO A 81 -13.13 4.81 5.60
N ALA A 82 -13.11 3.68 6.32
CA ALA A 82 -13.11 2.33 5.76
C ALA A 82 -11.98 2.06 4.76
N THR A 83 -10.79 2.62 5.00
CA THR A 83 -9.61 2.46 4.13
C THR A 83 -8.43 1.81 4.81
N THR A 84 -8.58 1.23 6.01
CA THR A 84 -7.48 0.51 6.65
C THR A 84 -7.06 -0.67 5.78
N GLY A 85 -5.81 -0.62 5.26
CA GLY A 85 -5.35 -1.56 4.23
C GLY A 85 -3.84 -1.81 4.26
N LEU A 86 -3.35 -2.44 3.21
CA LEU A 86 -1.93 -2.68 2.93
C LEU A 86 -1.51 -1.83 1.71
N TRP A 87 -1.65 -0.52 1.84
CA TRP A 87 -1.38 0.41 0.75
C TRP A 87 0.10 0.48 0.42
N GLN A 88 0.43 0.48 -0.88
CA GLN A 88 1.79 0.46 -1.39
C GLN A 88 2.18 1.78 -2.06
N SER A 89 1.22 2.43 -2.71
CA SER A 89 1.48 3.64 -3.48
C SER A 89 0.27 4.57 -3.49
N VAL A 90 0.53 5.87 -3.66
CA VAL A 90 -0.50 6.89 -3.94
C VAL A 90 -0.03 7.81 -5.05
N GLN A 91 -0.98 8.24 -5.87
CA GLN A 91 -0.81 9.28 -6.88
C GLN A 91 -2.02 10.20 -6.84
N VAL A 92 -1.80 11.51 -6.90
CA VAL A 92 -2.88 12.49 -7.00
C VAL A 92 -2.92 13.07 -8.41
N MET A 93 -4.10 13.13 -9.00
CA MET A 93 -4.37 13.76 -10.32
C MET A 93 -5.88 13.94 -10.50
N ASP A 94 -6.27 14.81 -11.39
CA ASP A 94 -7.65 14.87 -11.94
C ASP A 94 -7.81 13.66 -12.90
N PHE A 95 -8.26 12.52 -12.39
CA PHE A 95 -8.33 11.27 -13.15
C PHE A 95 -9.60 11.18 -14.01
N ASN A 96 -10.71 11.75 -13.51
CA ASN A 96 -11.99 11.73 -14.21
C ASN A 96 -12.17 12.91 -15.17
N GLY A 97 -11.32 13.94 -15.10
CA GLY A 97 -11.36 15.14 -15.95
C GLY A 97 -12.38 16.19 -15.53
N ASP A 98 -12.81 16.19 -14.25
CA ASP A 98 -13.80 17.15 -13.72
C ASP A 98 -13.16 18.40 -13.10
N GLY A 99 -11.84 18.50 -13.15
CA GLY A 99 -11.05 19.63 -12.64
C GLY A 99 -10.73 19.57 -11.16
N LYS A 100 -11.07 18.47 -10.46
CA LYS A 100 -10.74 18.24 -9.05
C LYS A 100 -9.69 17.16 -8.93
N GLN A 101 -9.00 17.15 -7.78
CA GLN A 101 -7.96 16.16 -7.53
C GLN A 101 -8.57 14.87 -6.98
N ASP A 102 -8.21 13.74 -7.61
CA ASP A 102 -8.53 12.39 -7.20
C ASP A 102 -7.28 11.71 -6.64
N ILE A 103 -7.45 10.69 -5.80
CA ILE A 103 -6.36 9.90 -5.24
C ILE A 103 -6.42 8.48 -5.81
N LEU A 104 -5.42 8.09 -6.59
CA LEU A 104 -5.21 6.70 -6.97
C LEU A 104 -4.36 6.04 -5.89
N ALA A 105 -4.80 4.89 -5.39
CA ALA A 105 -4.12 4.18 -4.32
C ALA A 105 -3.93 2.69 -4.67
N GLY A 106 -2.68 2.28 -4.73
CA GLY A 106 -2.28 0.89 -4.92
C GLY A 106 -2.24 0.16 -3.58
N ASN A 107 -2.91 -0.99 -3.53
CA ASN A 107 -2.98 -1.87 -2.38
C ASN A 107 -2.46 -3.27 -2.77
N TRP A 108 -2.80 -4.30 -1.99
CA TRP A 108 -2.33 -5.67 -2.21
C TRP A 108 -3.10 -6.44 -3.31
N GLY A 109 -4.33 -6.00 -3.64
CA GLY A 109 -5.23 -6.70 -4.54
C GLY A 109 -6.02 -7.82 -3.85
N HIS A 110 -6.88 -8.49 -4.62
CA HIS A 110 -7.79 -9.52 -4.10
C HIS A 110 -7.31 -10.97 -4.33
N ASN A 111 -6.32 -11.17 -5.20
CA ASN A 111 -5.77 -12.49 -5.50
C ASN A 111 -4.76 -12.93 -4.44
N THR A 112 -5.22 -13.06 -3.22
CA THR A 112 -4.42 -13.43 -2.05
C THR A 112 -5.24 -14.24 -1.06
N LYS A 113 -4.60 -15.10 -0.28
CA LYS A 113 -5.26 -15.83 0.80
C LYS A 113 -5.52 -15.00 2.06
N LEU A 114 -5.08 -13.74 2.12
CA LEU A 114 -5.31 -12.86 3.27
C LEU A 114 -6.79 -12.55 3.52
N TRP A 115 -7.62 -12.53 2.47
CA TRP A 115 -9.08 -12.50 2.52
C TRP A 115 -9.72 -11.23 3.12
N ALA A 116 -8.93 -10.19 3.40
CA ALA A 116 -9.44 -8.95 3.95
C ALA A 116 -10.59 -8.38 3.10
N GLY A 117 -11.62 -7.89 3.79
CA GLY A 117 -12.85 -7.38 3.16
C GLY A 117 -13.82 -8.45 2.68
N LYS A 118 -13.43 -9.73 2.58
CA LYS A 118 -14.29 -10.83 2.11
C LYS A 118 -14.79 -11.70 3.27
N ASN A 119 -13.89 -12.13 4.15
CA ASN A 119 -14.22 -13.00 5.28
C ASN A 119 -13.92 -12.36 6.64
N GLY A 120 -13.46 -11.12 6.63
CA GLY A 120 -13.01 -10.34 7.77
C GLY A 120 -11.66 -9.71 7.52
N PRO A 121 -11.14 -8.94 8.47
CA PRO A 121 -9.84 -8.29 8.33
C PRO A 121 -8.71 -9.32 8.31
N CYS A 122 -7.64 -8.98 7.62
CA CYS A 122 -6.35 -9.57 7.90
C CYS A 122 -5.72 -8.81 9.07
N LYS A 123 -5.01 -9.52 9.94
CA LYS A 123 -4.45 -8.96 11.17
C LYS A 123 -2.97 -9.27 11.33
N LEU A 124 -2.27 -8.36 11.97
CA LEU A 124 -0.89 -8.55 12.38
C LEU A 124 -0.80 -8.34 13.89
N TYR A 125 -0.38 -9.38 14.61
CA TYR A 125 -0.11 -9.32 16.03
C TYR A 125 1.39 -9.15 16.25
N VAL A 126 1.76 -8.08 16.96
CA VAL A 126 3.15 -7.66 17.13
C VAL A 126 3.49 -7.62 18.61
N LYS A 127 4.48 -8.39 19.03
CA LYS A 127 4.97 -8.46 20.41
C LYS A 127 6.26 -9.27 20.47
N ASP A 128 7.05 -9.09 21.52
CA ASP A 128 8.06 -10.05 22.00
C ASP A 128 7.31 -11.18 22.75
N PHE A 129 6.89 -12.23 22.01
CA PHE A 129 6.02 -13.28 22.54
C PHE A 129 6.73 -14.24 23.49
N ASP A 130 8.03 -14.42 23.35
CA ASP A 130 8.82 -15.35 24.19
C ASP A 130 9.75 -14.65 25.17
N ASN A 131 9.69 -13.30 25.25
CA ASN A 131 10.49 -12.43 26.11
C ASN A 131 12.00 -12.58 25.87
N ASN A 132 12.42 -12.72 24.63
CA ASN A 132 13.82 -12.81 24.22
C ASN A 132 14.46 -11.46 23.84
N GLY A 133 13.71 -10.37 23.88
CA GLY A 133 14.11 -9.01 23.50
C GLY A 133 13.94 -8.68 22.01
N SER A 134 13.44 -9.63 21.21
CA SER A 134 13.08 -9.43 19.80
C SER A 134 11.55 -9.37 19.65
N VAL A 135 11.08 -8.58 18.70
CA VAL A 135 9.64 -8.51 18.39
C VAL A 135 9.31 -9.53 17.32
N GLU A 136 8.30 -10.35 17.53
CA GLU A 136 7.74 -11.25 16.53
C GLU A 136 6.46 -10.69 15.93
N GLN A 137 6.19 -11.11 14.69
CA GLN A 137 5.01 -10.75 13.91
C GLN A 137 4.21 -12.00 13.55
N ILE A 138 2.94 -12.02 13.95
CA ILE A 138 2.03 -13.13 13.62
C ILE A 138 0.97 -12.58 12.68
N LEU A 139 1.17 -12.82 11.37
CA LEU A 139 0.21 -12.48 10.33
C LEU A 139 -0.92 -13.50 10.33
N CYS A 140 -2.16 -13.02 10.37
CA CYS A 140 -3.37 -13.82 10.37
C CYS A 140 -4.35 -13.35 9.29
N TYR A 141 -5.17 -14.29 8.84
CA TYR A 141 -6.34 -14.03 8.01
C TYR A 141 -7.61 -14.60 8.65
N THR A 142 -8.76 -14.08 8.30
CA THR A 142 -10.04 -14.43 8.90
C THR A 142 -10.87 -15.28 7.94
N ILE A 143 -11.39 -16.42 8.43
CA ILE A 143 -12.39 -17.23 7.74
C ILE A 143 -13.55 -17.49 8.69
N ASN A 144 -14.77 -17.10 8.31
CA ASN A 144 -15.98 -17.30 9.11
C ASN A 144 -15.84 -16.83 10.57
N GLY A 145 -15.21 -15.65 10.76
CA GLY A 145 -15.00 -15.06 12.08
C GLY A 145 -13.88 -15.68 12.92
N ASN A 146 -13.18 -16.70 12.41
CA ASN A 146 -12.03 -17.31 13.05
C ASN A 146 -10.73 -16.86 12.40
N GLU A 147 -9.69 -16.65 13.20
CA GLU A 147 -8.40 -16.17 12.77
C GLU A 147 -7.39 -17.30 12.69
N TYR A 148 -6.73 -17.42 11.55
CA TYR A 148 -5.73 -18.45 11.27
C TYR A 148 -4.41 -17.81 10.91
N THR A 149 -3.30 -18.43 11.31
CA THR A 149 -1.97 -17.94 10.95
C THR A 149 -1.72 -18.05 9.45
N PHE A 150 -1.13 -17.01 8.86
CA PHE A 150 -0.73 -17.02 7.46
C PHE A 150 0.44 -17.98 7.22
N LEU A 151 1.43 -17.95 8.11
CA LEU A 151 2.58 -18.83 8.08
C LEU A 151 2.22 -20.22 8.61
N ALA A 152 2.85 -21.23 8.03
CA ALA A 152 2.77 -22.60 8.52
C ALA A 152 3.57 -22.78 9.84
N LYS A 153 3.34 -23.92 10.49
CA LYS A 153 3.96 -24.26 11.79
C LYS A 153 5.48 -24.06 11.79
N ASP A 154 6.19 -24.60 10.81
CA ASP A 154 7.65 -24.59 10.78
C ASP A 154 8.23 -23.17 10.62
N GLU A 155 7.56 -22.29 9.88
CA GLU A 155 7.94 -20.88 9.75
C GLU A 155 7.72 -20.10 11.05
N LEU A 156 6.63 -20.41 11.78
CA LEU A 156 6.35 -19.79 13.08
C LEU A 156 7.31 -20.26 14.16
N GLU A 157 7.79 -21.50 14.08
CA GLU A 157 8.76 -22.05 15.04
C GLU A 157 10.16 -21.45 14.94
N ARG A 158 10.51 -20.85 13.78
CA ARG A 158 11.82 -20.19 13.62
C ARG A 158 11.99 -19.00 14.54
N PRO A 159 11.06 -18.00 14.51
CA PRO A 159 11.12 -16.88 15.45
C PRO A 159 10.65 -17.27 16.86
N LEU A 160 9.81 -18.28 17.01
CA LEU A 160 9.19 -18.68 18.28
C LEU A 160 9.46 -20.17 18.62
N PRO A 161 10.68 -20.52 19.07
CA PRO A 161 11.03 -21.89 19.36
C PRO A 161 10.16 -22.57 20.43
N VAL A 162 9.45 -21.80 21.24
CA VAL A 162 8.50 -22.31 22.24
C VAL A 162 7.37 -23.12 21.61
N LEU A 163 6.95 -22.78 20.39
CA LEU A 163 5.91 -23.51 19.65
C LEU A 163 6.36 -24.94 19.31
N LYS A 164 7.63 -25.14 19.00
CA LYS A 164 8.20 -26.46 18.72
C LYS A 164 8.11 -27.40 19.91
N LYS A 165 8.18 -26.87 21.11
CA LYS A 165 8.01 -27.66 22.34
C LYS A 165 6.54 -27.97 22.60
N SER A 166 5.63 -27.09 22.19
CA SER A 166 4.19 -27.24 22.42
C SER A 166 3.52 -28.17 21.40
N TYR A 167 4.00 -28.17 20.15
CA TYR A 167 3.39 -28.90 19.04
C TYR A 167 4.43 -29.69 18.26
N LEU A 168 4.38 -31.02 18.39
CA LEU A 168 5.34 -31.91 17.72
C LEU A 168 4.90 -32.24 16.28
N LYS A 169 3.58 -32.25 16.00
CA LYS A 169 3.01 -32.70 14.75
C LYS A 169 2.15 -31.60 14.13
N TYR A 170 2.11 -31.53 12.80
CA TYR A 170 1.20 -30.65 12.05
C TYR A 170 -0.27 -30.88 12.39
N SER A 171 -0.68 -32.13 12.61
CA SER A 171 -2.06 -32.48 12.99
C SER A 171 -2.53 -31.85 14.31
N GLU A 172 -1.63 -31.42 15.16
CA GLU A 172 -1.97 -30.75 16.42
C GLU A 172 -2.36 -29.29 16.23
N VAL A 173 -1.91 -28.67 15.14
CA VAL A 173 -2.18 -27.25 14.79
C VAL A 173 -3.09 -27.08 13.57
N ALA A 174 -3.27 -28.14 12.76
CA ALA A 174 -4.09 -28.07 11.57
C ALA A 174 -5.54 -27.65 11.90
N GLY A 175 -6.04 -26.59 11.26
CA GLY A 175 -7.36 -26.04 11.50
C GLY A 175 -7.56 -25.38 12.87
N LYS A 176 -6.49 -25.09 13.59
CA LYS A 176 -6.54 -24.39 14.87
C LYS A 176 -6.40 -22.87 14.66
N THR A 177 -7.13 -22.11 15.47
CA THR A 177 -7.05 -20.64 15.45
C THR A 177 -5.74 -20.16 16.08
N VAL A 178 -5.37 -18.92 15.79
CA VAL A 178 -4.20 -18.30 16.41
C VAL A 178 -4.32 -18.25 17.93
N GLN A 179 -5.51 -17.99 18.46
CA GLN A 179 -5.77 -17.97 19.90
C GLN A 179 -5.51 -19.34 20.54
N TYR A 180 -5.87 -20.44 19.86
CA TYR A 180 -5.57 -21.79 20.33
C TYR A 180 -4.07 -22.06 20.31
N MET A 181 -3.39 -21.72 19.21
CA MET A 181 -1.97 -22.03 19.03
C MET A 181 -1.07 -21.27 20.01
N PHE A 182 -1.40 -20.03 20.31
CA PHE A 182 -0.58 -19.16 21.14
C PHE A 182 -1.06 -19.08 22.60
N TYR A 183 -2.27 -19.53 22.90
CA TYR A 183 -2.88 -19.66 24.23
C TYR A 183 -2.37 -18.64 25.27
N ASN A 184 -1.48 -19.03 26.20
CA ASN A 184 -0.93 -18.16 27.25
C ASN A 184 -0.02 -17.03 26.73
N LEU A 185 0.52 -17.16 25.53
CA LEU A 185 1.37 -16.14 24.90
C LEU A 185 0.51 -15.04 24.23
N PHE A 186 -0.76 -15.34 23.92
CA PHE A 186 -1.64 -14.46 23.16
C PHE A 186 -2.33 -13.42 24.06
N LYS A 187 -1.52 -12.49 24.59
CA LYS A 187 -1.94 -11.39 25.46
C LYS A 187 -0.96 -10.21 25.33
N ASP A 188 -1.40 -8.99 25.65
CA ASP A 188 -0.59 -7.78 25.74
C ASP A 188 0.20 -7.48 24.43
N TYR A 189 -0.40 -7.78 23.28
CA TYR A 189 0.15 -7.53 21.94
C TYR A 189 -0.40 -6.23 21.36
N THR A 190 0.31 -5.69 20.37
CA THR A 190 -0.25 -4.68 19.48
C THR A 190 -0.99 -5.41 18.34
N GLU A 191 -2.28 -5.10 18.16
CA GLU A 191 -3.06 -5.59 17.03
C GLU A 191 -3.12 -4.50 15.94
N LEU A 192 -2.68 -4.87 14.73
CA LEU A 192 -2.88 -4.10 13.52
C LEU A 192 -3.86 -4.85 12.61
N LYS A 193 -4.66 -4.12 11.83
CA LYS A 193 -5.64 -4.73 10.93
C LYS A 193 -5.62 -4.09 9.56
N ALA A 194 -5.94 -4.88 8.53
CA ALA A 194 -6.28 -4.40 7.20
C ALA A 194 -7.68 -4.93 6.86
N GLU A 195 -8.59 -4.00 6.56
CA GLU A 195 -10.00 -4.28 6.28
C GLU A 195 -10.27 -4.34 4.78
N VAL A 196 -9.40 -3.69 3.99
CA VAL A 196 -9.50 -3.65 2.53
C VAL A 196 -8.15 -3.93 1.89
N LEU A 197 -8.16 -4.71 0.81
CA LEU A 197 -6.98 -5.02 0.02
C LEU A 197 -7.10 -4.55 -1.45
N GLY A 198 -8.29 -4.15 -1.89
CA GLY A 198 -8.52 -3.73 -3.27
C GLY A 198 -7.79 -2.43 -3.62
N ASN A 199 -7.18 -2.42 -4.80
CA ASN A 199 -6.66 -1.23 -5.45
C ASN A 199 -7.83 -0.31 -5.83
N ALA A 200 -7.71 0.99 -5.60
CA ALA A 200 -8.84 1.90 -5.73
C ALA A 200 -8.44 3.31 -6.23
N VAL A 201 -9.42 4.03 -6.72
CA VAL A 201 -9.39 5.48 -6.85
C VAL A 201 -10.39 6.08 -5.86
N PHE A 202 -10.04 7.20 -5.28
CA PHE A 202 -10.92 8.02 -4.44
C PHE A 202 -11.19 9.31 -5.20
N LEU A 203 -12.41 9.44 -5.74
CA LEU A 203 -12.84 10.59 -6.51
C LEU A 203 -13.15 11.77 -5.58
N GLY A 204 -12.44 12.86 -5.78
CA GLY A 204 -12.52 14.05 -4.95
C GLY A 204 -13.75 14.92 -5.26
N ASP A 205 -14.32 15.54 -4.24
CA ASP A 205 -15.40 16.51 -4.38
C ASP A 205 -14.90 17.97 -4.51
N GLY A 206 -13.57 18.18 -4.46
CA GLY A 206 -12.93 19.48 -4.45
C GLY A 206 -13.11 20.27 -3.14
N LYS A 207 -13.52 19.59 -2.05
CA LYS A 207 -13.70 20.16 -0.72
C LYS A 207 -13.05 19.33 0.39
N GLY A 208 -12.22 18.34 -0.04
CA GLY A 208 -11.56 17.39 0.84
C GLY A 208 -12.38 16.13 1.16
N GLY A 209 -13.55 15.94 0.55
CA GLY A 209 -14.34 14.71 0.60
C GLY A 209 -14.02 13.80 -0.59
N PHE A 210 -14.14 12.48 -0.41
CA PHE A 210 -13.76 11.48 -1.41
C PHE A 210 -14.74 10.32 -1.47
N ASN A 211 -15.04 9.85 -2.69
CA ASN A 211 -15.84 8.66 -2.96
C ASN A 211 -14.94 7.55 -3.54
N ARG A 212 -14.92 6.38 -2.90
CA ARG A 212 -14.14 5.24 -3.35
C ARG A 212 -14.78 4.56 -4.57
N MET A 213 -13.94 4.21 -5.55
CA MET A 213 -14.25 3.33 -6.66
C MET A 213 -13.10 2.33 -6.80
N ASP A 214 -13.42 1.04 -6.83
CA ASP A 214 -12.40 -0.01 -7.02
C ASP A 214 -11.91 -0.02 -8.46
N LEU A 215 -10.62 -0.33 -8.65
CA LEU A 215 -10.06 -0.56 -9.97
C LEU A 215 -10.66 -1.84 -10.59
N PRO A 216 -10.62 -2.01 -11.93
CA PRO A 216 -11.09 -3.22 -12.60
C PRO A 216 -10.45 -4.50 -12.05
N ASP A 217 -11.13 -5.64 -12.22
CA ASP A 217 -10.71 -6.93 -11.65
C ASP A 217 -9.29 -7.34 -12.09
N GLU A 218 -8.89 -7.00 -13.31
CA GLU A 218 -7.54 -7.25 -13.82
C GLU A 218 -6.46 -6.53 -12.99
N TYR A 219 -6.82 -5.43 -12.36
CA TYR A 219 -5.95 -4.65 -11.49
C TYR A 219 -6.10 -5.01 -10.00
N GLN A 220 -6.86 -6.08 -9.69
CA GLN A 220 -6.96 -6.66 -8.35
C GLN A 220 -6.15 -7.96 -8.21
N LEU A 221 -5.37 -8.33 -9.23
CA LEU A 221 -4.68 -9.63 -9.29
C LEU A 221 -3.34 -9.66 -8.54
N ALA A 222 -2.73 -8.49 -8.28
CA ALA A 222 -1.47 -8.39 -7.54
C ALA A 222 -1.32 -6.99 -6.92
N PRO A 223 -0.32 -6.80 -6.03
CA PRO A 223 0.00 -5.49 -5.47
C PRO A 223 0.36 -4.46 -6.54
N LEU A 224 -0.11 -3.22 -6.35
CA LEU A 224 0.10 -2.11 -7.27
C LEU A 224 1.03 -1.06 -6.64
N PHE A 225 2.22 -0.90 -7.23
CA PHE A 225 3.29 -0.07 -6.65
C PHE A 225 3.50 1.26 -7.35
N ALA A 226 3.07 1.40 -8.60
CA ALA A 226 3.39 2.57 -9.39
C ALA A 226 2.21 3.07 -10.21
N PHE A 227 2.08 4.40 -10.25
CA PHE A 227 1.17 5.15 -11.09
C PHE A 227 1.96 6.24 -11.82
N LEU A 228 1.72 6.41 -13.12
CA LEU A 228 2.31 7.47 -13.92
C LEU A 228 1.25 8.19 -14.75
N PRO A 229 0.85 9.40 -14.36
CA PRO A 229 -0.12 10.19 -15.10
C PRO A 229 0.35 10.52 -16.52
N TYR A 230 -0.60 10.46 -17.47
CA TYR A 230 -0.40 10.90 -18.85
C TYR A 230 -1.73 11.29 -19.50
N ARG A 231 -1.72 11.63 -20.79
CA ARG A 231 -2.95 11.86 -21.56
C ARG A 231 -3.04 10.85 -22.69
N TYR A 232 -4.18 10.18 -22.78
CA TYR A 232 -4.56 9.32 -23.89
C TYR A 232 -5.75 9.94 -24.63
N GLN A 233 -5.62 10.15 -25.94
CA GLN A 233 -6.65 10.82 -26.74
C GLN A 233 -7.15 12.14 -26.09
N ASN A 234 -6.23 12.90 -25.56
CA ASN A 234 -6.45 14.18 -24.87
C ASN A 234 -7.23 14.13 -23.55
N LYS A 235 -7.51 12.94 -23.03
CA LYS A 235 -8.16 12.71 -21.72
C LYS A 235 -7.14 12.24 -20.66
N PRO A 236 -7.40 12.51 -19.38
CA PRO A 236 -6.55 11.97 -18.30
C PRO A 236 -6.49 10.44 -18.37
N ALA A 237 -5.31 9.91 -18.13
CA ALA A 237 -5.05 8.48 -18.06
C ALA A 237 -3.85 8.22 -17.14
N VAL A 238 -3.64 6.98 -16.71
CA VAL A 238 -2.54 6.63 -15.85
C VAL A 238 -1.94 5.28 -16.27
N PHE A 239 -0.62 5.21 -16.46
CA PHE A 239 0.09 3.95 -16.52
C PHE A 239 0.28 3.39 -15.11
N THR A 240 0.25 2.07 -15.00
CA THR A 240 0.34 1.35 -13.73
C THR A 240 1.35 0.23 -13.82
N GLY A 241 1.89 -0.15 -12.67
CA GLY A 241 2.78 -1.29 -12.55
C GLY A 241 2.80 -1.85 -11.13
N GLY A 242 3.06 -3.14 -11.03
CA GLY A 242 2.97 -3.84 -9.75
C GLY A 242 3.73 -5.15 -9.73
N ASN A 243 3.12 -6.14 -9.09
CA ASN A 243 3.63 -7.48 -8.77
C ASN A 243 4.57 -7.54 -7.56
N PHE A 244 4.62 -8.70 -6.92
CA PHE A 244 5.48 -8.93 -5.77
C PHE A 244 5.97 -10.38 -5.72
N TYR A 245 7.30 -10.58 -5.75
CA TYR A 245 7.96 -11.88 -5.80
C TYR A 245 8.62 -12.27 -4.47
N GLY A 246 8.70 -11.33 -3.52
CA GLY A 246 9.34 -11.51 -2.22
C GLY A 246 8.50 -12.33 -1.22
N VAL A 247 7.98 -13.48 -1.65
CA VAL A 247 7.16 -14.40 -0.87
C VAL A 247 7.88 -15.70 -0.59
N ILE A 248 7.43 -16.44 0.42
CA ILE A 248 7.89 -17.81 0.65
C ILE A 248 7.44 -18.72 -0.49
N PRO A 249 8.28 -19.67 -0.94
CA PRO A 249 8.04 -20.41 -2.19
C PRO A 249 6.68 -21.11 -2.29
N TYR A 250 6.12 -21.61 -1.21
CA TYR A 250 4.84 -22.33 -1.25
C TYR A 250 3.61 -21.40 -1.29
N GLU A 251 3.78 -20.09 -1.08
CA GLU A 251 2.69 -19.11 -1.24
C GLU A 251 2.48 -18.71 -2.70
N GLY A 252 3.48 -18.93 -3.56
CA GLY A 252 3.48 -18.45 -4.94
C GLY A 252 3.76 -16.95 -5.04
N ARG A 253 4.11 -16.51 -6.24
CA ARG A 253 4.36 -15.09 -6.52
C ARG A 253 3.06 -14.37 -6.81
N TYR A 254 3.01 -13.09 -6.46
CA TYR A 254 1.97 -12.17 -6.92
C TYR A 254 2.44 -11.56 -8.24
N ASP A 255 2.26 -12.27 -9.35
CA ASP A 255 2.81 -11.93 -10.68
C ASP A 255 1.75 -11.83 -11.78
N ALA A 256 0.48 -11.81 -11.42
CA ALA A 256 -0.62 -11.83 -12.36
C ALA A 256 -1.05 -10.45 -12.90
N LEU A 257 -0.41 -9.35 -12.45
CA LEU A 257 -0.68 -8.01 -12.95
C LEU A 257 0.18 -7.72 -14.18
N LEU A 258 -0.45 -7.44 -15.29
CA LEU A 258 0.22 -6.89 -16.47
C LEU A 258 0.33 -5.36 -16.33
N PRO A 259 1.53 -4.77 -16.50
CA PRO A 259 1.64 -3.32 -16.60
C PRO A 259 0.75 -2.81 -17.74
N GLY A 260 0.08 -1.70 -17.51
CA GLY A 260 -0.85 -1.18 -18.49
C GLY A 260 -1.37 0.19 -18.12
N SER A 261 -2.42 0.63 -18.78
CA SER A 261 -2.98 1.93 -18.54
C SER A 261 -4.49 1.92 -18.30
N LEU A 262 -4.91 2.86 -17.49
CA LEU A 262 -6.29 3.05 -17.05
C LEU A 262 -6.78 4.43 -17.45
N GLN A 263 -8.05 4.52 -17.77
CA GLN A 263 -8.76 5.76 -18.04
C GLN A 263 -10.17 5.71 -17.44
N MET A 264 -10.64 6.85 -16.94
CA MET A 264 -12.02 7.00 -16.51
C MET A 264 -12.94 7.19 -17.71
N THR A 265 -14.02 6.44 -17.78
CA THR A 265 -15.19 6.73 -18.62
C THR A 265 -16.21 7.53 -17.82
N GLN A 266 -17.40 7.76 -18.36
CA GLN A 266 -18.44 8.48 -17.63
C GLN A 266 -18.83 7.82 -16.31
N THR A 267 -18.77 6.49 -16.22
CA THR A 267 -19.26 5.73 -15.06
C THR A 267 -18.29 4.68 -14.56
N ASN A 268 -17.29 4.29 -15.35
CA ASN A 268 -16.42 3.16 -15.04
C ASN A 268 -14.95 3.48 -15.34
N ILE A 269 -14.06 2.74 -14.72
CA ILE A 269 -12.65 2.70 -15.08
C ILE A 269 -12.44 1.59 -16.10
N GLN A 270 -11.76 1.88 -17.19
CA GLN A 270 -11.43 0.90 -18.22
C GLN A 270 -9.94 0.80 -18.45
N VAL A 271 -9.51 -0.39 -18.84
CA VAL A 271 -8.16 -0.65 -19.32
C VAL A 271 -8.05 -0.14 -20.75
N THR A 272 -7.10 0.75 -21.03
CA THR A 272 -6.91 1.32 -22.38
C THR A 272 -5.76 0.68 -23.11
N ASP A 273 -4.78 0.16 -22.38
CA ASP A 273 -3.62 -0.52 -22.97
C ASP A 273 -3.05 -1.51 -21.94
N GLN A 274 -2.45 -2.57 -22.41
CA GLN A 274 -1.71 -3.54 -21.60
C GLN A 274 -0.39 -3.86 -22.29
N LEU A 275 0.64 -4.11 -21.51
CA LEU A 275 1.97 -4.46 -21.96
C LEU A 275 2.27 -5.94 -21.58
N PRO A 276 1.64 -6.92 -22.26
CA PRO A 276 1.68 -8.32 -21.84
C PRO A 276 3.07 -8.95 -21.94
N GLU A 277 3.97 -8.36 -22.71
CA GLU A 277 5.36 -8.83 -22.87
C GLU A 277 6.27 -8.36 -21.73
N ILE A 278 5.76 -7.55 -20.80
CA ILE A 278 6.55 -6.99 -19.72
C ILE A 278 6.32 -7.77 -18.45
N GLU A 279 7.23 -8.64 -18.15
CA GLU A 279 7.28 -9.37 -16.88
C GLU A 279 8.09 -8.62 -15.82
N GLY A 280 7.82 -8.93 -14.54
CA GLY A 280 8.63 -8.49 -13.41
C GLY A 280 7.84 -7.66 -12.39
N GLU A 281 8.57 -7.27 -11.35
CA GLU A 281 8.06 -6.45 -10.26
C GLU A 281 8.30 -4.99 -10.57
N VAL A 282 7.31 -4.28 -11.10
CA VAL A 282 7.42 -2.84 -11.36
C VAL A 282 7.34 -2.11 -10.01
N ARG A 283 8.31 -1.24 -9.75
CA ARG A 283 8.41 -0.45 -8.52
C ARG A 283 8.21 1.04 -8.73
N ASP A 284 8.60 1.55 -9.88
CA ASP A 284 8.39 2.96 -10.20
C ASP A 284 8.27 3.19 -11.71
N LEU A 285 7.56 4.24 -12.06
CA LEU A 285 7.34 4.72 -13.42
C LEU A 285 7.58 6.22 -13.44
N LYS A 286 8.43 6.72 -14.34
CA LYS A 286 8.72 8.15 -14.47
C LYS A 286 8.80 8.60 -15.92
N TRP A 287 8.39 9.82 -16.17
CA TRP A 287 8.70 10.51 -17.41
C TRP A 287 10.08 11.18 -17.31
N ILE A 288 10.94 10.92 -18.28
CA ILE A 288 12.16 11.70 -18.49
C ILE A 288 12.05 12.49 -19.78
N LYS A 289 12.49 13.74 -19.73
CA LYS A 289 12.54 14.61 -20.90
C LYS A 289 13.88 14.39 -21.62
N THR A 290 13.80 14.11 -22.92
CA THR A 290 14.97 13.95 -23.78
C THR A 290 14.89 14.93 -24.96
N ASN A 291 15.98 15.06 -25.74
CA ASN A 291 15.97 15.87 -26.98
C ASN A 291 14.97 15.32 -28.03
N GLY A 292 14.58 14.05 -27.92
CA GLY A 292 13.62 13.38 -28.83
C GLY A 292 12.20 13.25 -28.24
N GLY A 293 11.86 14.02 -27.22
CA GLY A 293 10.56 13.97 -26.54
C GLY A 293 10.59 13.27 -25.19
N ASN A 294 9.42 13.03 -24.62
CA ASN A 294 9.28 12.33 -23.34
C ASN A 294 9.45 10.82 -23.53
N VAL A 295 10.20 10.20 -22.62
CA VAL A 295 10.41 8.77 -22.55
C VAL A 295 9.91 8.28 -21.18
N MET A 296 9.06 7.25 -21.17
CA MET A 296 8.68 6.56 -19.95
C MET A 296 9.79 5.61 -19.54
N VAL A 297 10.22 5.72 -18.29
CA VAL A 297 11.17 4.79 -17.67
C VAL A 297 10.38 3.92 -16.70
N MET A 298 10.56 2.61 -16.81
CA MET A 298 9.99 1.62 -15.91
C MET A 298 11.13 0.95 -15.12
N ALA A 299 11.09 1.13 -13.80
CA ALA A 299 12.00 0.49 -12.87
C ALA A 299 11.39 -0.81 -12.35
N ARG A 300 12.13 -1.90 -12.47
CA ARG A 300 11.73 -3.24 -12.02
C ARG A 300 12.76 -3.80 -11.05
N ASN A 301 12.28 -4.53 -10.04
CA ASN A 301 13.16 -5.24 -9.11
C ASN A 301 13.98 -6.31 -9.86
N ASN A 302 15.27 -6.40 -9.54
CA ASN A 302 16.20 -7.40 -10.08
C ASN A 302 16.18 -7.52 -11.62
N ALA A 303 15.85 -6.45 -12.34
CA ALA A 303 15.80 -6.43 -13.80
C ALA A 303 16.29 -5.07 -14.35
N PRO A 304 16.77 -5.03 -15.60
CA PRO A 304 17.15 -3.77 -16.25
C PRO A 304 15.98 -2.79 -16.32
N LEU A 305 16.31 -1.49 -16.34
CA LEU A 305 15.34 -0.44 -16.66
C LEU A 305 14.81 -0.63 -18.07
N LEU A 306 13.53 -0.41 -18.27
CA LEU A 306 12.91 -0.33 -19.58
C LEU A 306 12.61 1.11 -19.95
N PHE A 307 12.74 1.42 -21.23
CA PHE A 307 12.53 2.75 -21.79
C PHE A 307 11.51 2.65 -22.92
N PHE A 308 10.44 3.40 -22.83
CA PHE A 308 9.36 3.41 -23.79
C PHE A 308 9.23 4.80 -24.39
N LYS A 309 9.29 4.86 -25.70
CA LYS A 309 8.97 6.07 -26.46
C LYS A 309 7.58 5.90 -27.06
N ARG A 310 6.77 6.95 -27.00
CA ARG A 310 5.47 6.94 -27.68
C ARG A 310 5.72 6.77 -29.20
N ALA A 311 5.04 5.81 -29.81
CA ALA A 311 4.93 5.78 -31.26
C ALA A 311 4.05 6.94 -31.68
N ASP A 312 4.50 7.73 -32.64
CA ASP A 312 3.76 8.87 -33.21
C ASP A 312 2.49 8.42 -33.94
#